data_963c1b2f4b31ac14e892416b879b8632
#
_entry.id   963c1b2f4b31ac14e892416b879b8632
#
_cell.length_a   1.000
_cell.length_b   1.000
_cell.length_c   1.000
_cell.angle_alpha   90.00
_cell.angle_beta   90.00
_cell.angle_gamma   90.00
#
_symmetry.space_group_name_H-M   'P 1'
#
loop_
_entity.id
_entity.type
_entity.pdbx_description
1 polymer ?
#
loop_
_entity_poly.entity_id
_entity_poly.type
_entity_poly.pdbx_seq_one_letter_code
_entity_poly.pdbx_strand_id
1 'polypeptide(L)' 'MREMEFKMEIKYEHIVPGAEVEVEESQLQGGLVVYYTIIPAIAMSGNYPRQEALKNFHGKVKEVREGNGGAYYVVAEFEE' A
#
# COMPACT_ATOMS: atom_id res chain seq x y z
N MET A 1 -1.38 15.03 3.22
CA MET A 1 -0.94 13.75 2.64
C MET A 1 -1.53 12.60 3.41
N ARG A 2 -2.08 11.63 2.71
CA ARG A 2 -2.61 10.44 3.34
C ARG A 2 -1.56 9.33 3.34
N GLU A 3 -1.36 8.69 4.49
CA GLU A 3 -0.44 7.56 4.62
C GLU A 3 -1.21 6.25 4.64
N MET A 4 -0.62 5.23 4.03
CA MET A 4 -1.22 3.90 4.02
C MET A 4 -0.11 2.87 4.19
N GLU A 5 -0.37 1.86 5.02
CA GLU A 5 0.60 0.81 5.28
C GLU A 5 0.30 -0.43 4.44
N PHE A 6 1.34 -1.02 3.88
CA PHE A 6 1.27 -2.24 3.08
C PHE A 6 2.18 -3.29 3.70
N LYS A 7 1.75 -4.54 3.67
CA LYS A 7 2.57 -5.65 4.15
C LYS A 7 3.21 -6.37 2.97
N MET A 8 4.51 -6.59 3.08
CA MET A 8 5.33 -7.20 2.03
C MET A 8 6.00 -8.44 2.63
N GLU A 9 5.86 -9.59 1.96
CA GLU A 9 6.42 -10.85 2.48
C GLU A 9 7.88 -11.01 2.13
N ILE A 10 8.32 -10.39 1.04
CA ILE A 10 9.69 -10.47 0.55
C ILE A 10 10.21 -9.05 0.42
N LYS A 11 11.48 -8.82 0.76
CA LYS A 11 12.07 -7.50 0.59
C LYS A 11 12.44 -7.29 -0.87
N TYR A 12 11.94 -6.20 -1.45
CA TYR A 12 12.26 -5.79 -2.83
C TYR A 12 13.18 -4.58 -2.79
N GLU A 13 14.27 -4.63 -3.53
CA GLU A 13 15.30 -3.58 -3.50
C GLU A 13 14.80 -2.25 -4.04
N HIS A 14 13.81 -2.25 -4.91
CA HIS A 14 13.27 -1.02 -5.47
C HIS A 14 12.22 -0.36 -4.59
N ILE A 15 11.78 -1.02 -3.51
CA ILE A 15 10.82 -0.44 -2.56
C ILE A 15 11.63 0.12 -1.40
N VAL A 16 12.01 1.37 -1.53
CA VAL A 16 12.85 2.09 -0.55
C VAL A 16 12.25 3.47 -0.33
N PRO A 17 12.59 4.13 0.78
CA PRO A 17 12.11 5.50 1.03
C PRO A 17 12.43 6.41 -0.16
N GLY A 18 11.44 7.17 -0.60
CA GLY A 18 11.55 8.05 -1.75
C GLY A 18 11.12 7.43 -3.08
N ALA A 19 10.97 6.10 -3.13
CA ALA A 19 10.53 5.44 -4.35
C ALA A 19 9.07 5.78 -4.66
N GLU A 20 8.76 5.96 -5.93
CA GLU A 20 7.38 6.18 -6.37
C GLU A 20 6.73 4.85 -6.65
N VAL A 21 5.47 4.72 -6.28
CA VAL A 21 4.72 3.48 -6.43
C VAL A 21 3.34 3.76 -7.00
N GLU A 22 2.83 2.79 -7.74
CA GLU A 22 1.44 2.76 -8.19
C GLU A 22 0.72 1.69 -7.41
N VAL A 23 -0.56 1.92 -7.12
CA VAL A 23 -1.38 0.91 -6.47
C VAL A 23 -2.58 0.59 -7.31
N GLU A 24 -3.08 -0.64 -7.12
CA GLU A 24 -4.28 -1.13 -7.77
C GLU A 24 -5.34 -1.36 -6.70
N GLU A 25 -6.55 -0.89 -6.95
CA GLU A 25 -7.66 -1.06 -6.01
C GLU A 25 -8.41 -2.36 -6.32
N SER A 26 -8.66 -3.14 -5.29
CA SER A 26 -9.48 -4.35 -5.38
C SER A 26 -10.71 -4.18 -4.50
N GLN A 27 -11.82 -4.77 -4.90
CA GLN A 27 -13.10 -4.63 -4.20
C GLN A 27 -13.54 -5.94 -3.57
N LEU A 28 -14.11 -5.82 -2.39
CA LEU A 28 -14.71 -6.93 -1.65
C LEU A 28 -16.15 -6.56 -1.31
N GLN A 29 -16.95 -7.58 -1.03
CA GLN A 29 -18.34 -7.39 -0.55
C GLN A 29 -19.15 -6.47 -1.46
N GLY A 30 -19.09 -6.73 -2.77
CA GLY A 30 -19.86 -5.96 -3.73
C GLY A 30 -19.44 -4.50 -3.85
N GLY A 31 -18.19 -4.20 -3.48
CA GLY A 31 -17.66 -2.85 -3.57
C GLY A 31 -17.79 -2.03 -2.30
N LEU A 32 -18.30 -2.63 -1.22
CA LEU A 32 -18.43 -1.92 0.07
C LEU A 32 -17.09 -1.79 0.79
N VAL A 33 -16.15 -2.68 0.47
CA VAL A 33 -14.81 -2.71 1.07
C VAL A 33 -13.78 -2.74 -0.05
N VAL A 34 -12.68 -2.01 0.12
CA VAL A 34 -11.59 -1.96 -0.85
C VAL A 34 -10.27 -2.24 -0.16
N TYR A 35 -9.30 -2.76 -0.91
CA TYR A 35 -7.92 -2.83 -0.47
C TYR A 35 -7.01 -2.53 -1.66
N TYR A 36 -5.73 -2.28 -1.37
CA TYR A 36 -4.78 -1.80 -2.37
C TYR A 36 -3.57 -2.71 -2.43
N THR A 37 -3.03 -2.86 -3.64
CA THR A 37 -1.83 -3.66 -3.87
C THR A 37 -0.85 -2.80 -4.65
N ILE A 38 0.40 -2.74 -4.19
CA ILE A 38 1.46 -2.05 -4.94
C ILE A 38 1.75 -2.88 -6.19
N ILE A 39 1.82 -2.23 -7.35
CA ILE A 39 2.05 -2.88 -8.64
C ILE A 39 3.53 -2.85 -9.00
N PRO A 40 4.10 -3.95 -9.45
CA PRO A 40 3.51 -5.29 -9.55
C PRO A 40 3.20 -5.86 -8.17
N ALA A 41 2.30 -6.82 -8.05
CA ALA A 41 1.70 -7.31 -6.81
C ALA A 41 2.74 -7.79 -5.80
N ILE A 42 3.27 -6.89 -4.99
CA ILE A 42 4.35 -7.13 -4.03
C ILE A 42 3.92 -6.88 -2.59
N ALA A 43 3.03 -5.92 -2.38
CA ALA A 43 2.61 -5.53 -1.02
C ALA A 43 1.14 -5.16 -1.02
N MET A 44 0.44 -5.58 0.02
CA MET A 44 -1.01 -5.39 0.13
C MET A 44 -1.36 -4.59 1.38
N SER A 45 -2.34 -3.70 1.24
CA SER A 45 -2.85 -2.93 2.36
C SER A 45 -3.88 -3.73 3.16
N GLY A 46 -4.31 -3.18 4.30
CA GLY A 46 -5.51 -3.65 4.98
C GLY A 46 -6.75 -3.22 4.21
N ASN A 47 -7.90 -3.56 4.75
CA ASN A 47 -9.20 -3.26 4.14
C ASN A 47 -9.71 -1.91 4.62
N TYR A 48 -10.36 -1.18 3.72
CA TYR A 48 -10.94 0.13 4.00
C TYR A 48 -12.38 0.17 3.52
N PRO A 49 -13.27 0.87 4.24
CA PRO A 49 -14.62 1.07 3.71
C PRO A 49 -14.57 1.95 2.45
N ARG A 50 -15.55 1.76 1.59
CA ARG A 50 -15.61 2.48 0.31
C ARG A 50 -15.49 3.99 0.46
N GLN A 51 -16.04 4.56 1.54
CA GLN A 51 -15.99 6.00 1.77
C GLN A 51 -14.55 6.51 1.97
N GLU A 52 -13.63 5.61 2.34
CA GLU A 52 -12.23 5.93 2.58
C GLU A 52 -11.33 5.49 1.42
N ALA A 53 -11.91 5.23 0.26
CA ALA A 53 -11.12 4.81 -0.90
C ALA A 53 -10.16 5.92 -1.32
N LEU A 54 -9.00 5.49 -1.84
CA LEU A 54 -8.03 6.43 -2.40
C LEU A 54 -8.58 7.06 -3.66
N LYS A 55 -8.25 8.32 -3.87
CA LYS A 55 -8.57 9.04 -5.10
C LYS A 55 -7.38 9.10 -6.04
N ASN A 56 -6.18 9.08 -5.48
CA ASN A 56 -4.93 9.12 -6.23
C ASN A 56 -4.20 7.80 -6.00
N PHE A 57 -3.97 7.05 -7.06
CA PHE A 57 -3.35 5.72 -6.97
C PHE A 57 -1.84 5.75 -7.14
N HIS A 58 -1.26 6.94 -7.21
CA HIS A 58 0.18 7.12 -7.28
C HIS A 58 0.67 7.67 -5.96
N GLY A 59 1.68 7.04 -5.38
CA GLY A 59 2.22 7.45 -4.10
C GLY A 59 3.72 7.38 -4.06
N LYS A 60 4.27 7.72 -2.90
CA LYS A 60 5.70 7.69 -2.65
C LYS A 60 5.96 6.98 -1.33
N VAL A 61 6.94 6.10 -1.33
CA VAL A 61 7.32 5.37 -0.11
C VAL A 61 7.96 6.36 0.88
N LYS A 62 7.41 6.38 2.08
CA LYS A 62 7.94 7.19 3.17
C LYS A 62 8.91 6.40 4.03
N GLU A 63 8.59 5.14 4.29
CA GLU A 63 9.33 4.33 5.24
C GLU A 63 9.15 2.85 4.92
N VAL A 64 10.20 2.07 5.17
CA VAL A 64 10.13 0.61 5.11
C VAL A 64 10.73 0.10 6.41
N ARG A 65 9.99 -0.75 7.12
CA ARG A 65 10.53 -1.32 8.35
C ARG A 65 10.29 -2.83 8.37
N GLU A 66 11.16 -3.52 9.07
CA GLU A 66 11.06 -4.97 9.27
C GLU A 66 10.16 -5.24 10.46
N GLY A 67 9.21 -6.14 10.29
CA GLY A 67 8.31 -6.57 11.36
C GLY A 67 8.67 -7.95 11.87
N ASN A 68 7.87 -8.45 12.80
CA ASN A 68 8.04 -9.79 13.34
C ASN A 68 7.78 -10.83 12.24
N GLY A 69 8.50 -11.97 12.33
CA GLY A 69 8.26 -13.07 11.41
C GLY A 69 8.84 -12.86 10.01
N GLY A 70 9.73 -11.88 9.84
CA GLY A 70 10.38 -11.63 8.55
C GLY A 70 9.54 -10.86 7.56
N ALA A 71 8.38 -10.37 7.95
CA ALA A 71 7.57 -9.51 7.09
C ALA A 71 8.11 -8.09 7.09
N TYR A 72 7.80 -7.34 6.04
CA TYR A 72 8.20 -5.95 5.91
C TYR A 72 6.94 -5.08 5.79
N TYR A 73 6.98 -3.90 6.38
CA TYR A 73 5.88 -2.96 6.32
C TYR A 73 6.33 -1.71 5.58
N VAL A 74 5.57 -1.35 4.56
CA VAL A 74 5.85 -0.19 3.72
C VAL A 74 4.80 0.86 4.01
N VAL A 75 5.22 2.07 4.36
CA VAL A 75 4.31 3.19 4.50
C VAL A 75 4.49 4.08 3.28
N ALA A 76 3.41 4.28 2.53
CA ALA A 76 3.42 5.15 1.36
C ALA A 76 2.50 6.33 1.59
N GLU A 77 2.85 7.47 1.00
CA GLU A 77 2.07 8.70 1.09
C GLU A 77 1.41 8.98 -0.25
N PHE A 78 0.15 9.41 -0.18
CA PHE A 78 -0.66 9.74 -1.36
C PHE A 78 -1.18 11.16 -1.22
N GLU A 79 -1.09 11.94 -2.28
CA GLU A 79 -1.61 13.31 -2.27
C GLU A 79 -3.11 13.31 -2.46
N GLU A 80 -3.81 13.65 -1.40
CA GLU A 80 -5.28 13.85 -1.45
C GLU A 80 -5.80 14.58 -0.21
#